data_45a30e9ed636505c7f9a8a564d2e36bb
#
_entry.id   45a30e9ed636505c7f9a8a564d2e36bb
#
_cell.length_a   1.000
_cell.length_b   1.000
_cell.length_c   1.000
_cell.angle_alpha   90.00
_cell.angle_beta   90.00
_cell.angle_gamma   90.00
#
_symmetry.space_group_name_H-M   'P 1'
#
loop_
_entity.id
_entity.type
_entity.pdbx_description
1 polymer ?
#
loop_
_entity_poly.entity_id
_entity_poly.type
_entity_poly.pdbx_seq_one_letter_code
_entity_poly.pdbx_strand_id
1 'polypeptide(L)'
;MWQAAGVERFAHVSGIGADATSPSLYIRKRGEGELAVQAAFTDAILVRPAVMFGPDDAFLTTVITLLRRLPIYPMFGRGLTRLQPADVEDVAEAIARALQRIQRRAVTFECAGPRVYSYEEFIRAVAHEAGLKPILIPLPFAVWHALIWIAEMLPSPPITRNQVELMQVDTVASPAMPGFEELGISPHSVEDLLRQM
;
A
#
# COMPACT_ATOMS: atom_id res chain seq x y z
N MET A 1 -13.19 22.89 13.85
CA MET A 1 -13.60 23.36 12.49
C MET A 1 -14.61 22.40 11.86
N TRP A 2 -14.32 21.12 11.69
CA TRP A 2 -15.23 20.14 11.03
C TRP A 2 -16.55 19.90 11.76
N GLN A 3 -16.54 19.72 13.10
CA GLN A 3 -17.75 19.59 13.92
C GLN A 3 -18.61 20.88 13.88
N ALA A 4 -17.98 22.04 13.81
CA ALA A 4 -18.70 23.31 13.66
C ALA A 4 -19.35 23.47 12.27
N ALA A 5 -18.90 22.70 11.28
CA ALA A 5 -19.49 22.65 9.94
C ALA A 5 -20.58 21.57 9.80
N GLY A 6 -20.99 20.91 10.91
CA GLY A 6 -22.02 19.87 10.88
C GLY A 6 -21.55 18.52 10.33
N VAL A 7 -20.24 18.28 10.23
CA VAL A 7 -19.69 16.96 9.82
C VAL A 7 -19.90 15.99 10.97
N GLU A 8 -20.73 14.97 10.74
CA GLU A 8 -21.05 13.95 11.74
C GLU A 8 -20.07 12.77 11.72
N ARG A 9 -19.43 12.48 10.57
CA ARG A 9 -18.55 11.33 10.36
C ARG A 9 -17.36 11.71 9.50
N PHE A 10 -16.22 11.19 9.88
CA PHE A 10 -14.98 11.47 9.18
C PHE A 10 -14.13 10.21 9.08
N ALA A 11 -13.69 9.87 7.87
CA ALA A 11 -12.72 8.81 7.62
C ALA A 11 -11.43 9.41 7.07
N HIS A 12 -10.30 8.97 7.61
CA HIS A 12 -8.97 9.36 7.16
C HIS A 12 -8.26 8.14 6.57
N VAL A 13 -7.81 8.25 5.32
CA VAL A 13 -7.02 7.21 4.66
C VAL A 13 -5.55 7.43 4.98
N SER A 14 -4.97 6.46 5.67
CA SER A 14 -3.55 6.42 6.05
C SER A 14 -2.85 5.26 5.31
N GLY A 15 -2.20 4.37 6.01
CA GLY A 15 -1.61 3.14 5.48
C GLY A 15 -1.03 2.26 6.57
N ILE A 16 -0.97 0.96 6.31
CA ILE A 16 -0.35 0.00 7.22
C ILE A 16 1.08 0.43 7.55
N GLY A 17 1.45 0.31 8.82
CA GLY A 17 2.77 0.71 9.33
C GLY A 17 2.90 2.20 9.65
N ALA A 18 1.83 3.01 9.59
CA ALA A 18 1.88 4.41 10.01
C ALA A 18 2.32 4.53 11.47
N ASP A 19 3.40 5.28 11.71
CA ASP A 19 4.01 5.44 13.03
C ASP A 19 4.68 6.82 13.14
N ALA A 20 4.18 7.65 14.08
CA ALA A 20 4.68 9.00 14.33
C ALA A 20 6.11 9.03 14.89
N THR A 21 6.64 7.88 15.35
CA THR A 21 8.01 7.75 15.88
C THR A 21 9.01 7.18 14.87
N SER A 22 8.54 6.79 13.69
CA SER A 22 9.36 6.15 12.67
C SER A 22 10.57 7.01 12.26
N PRO A 23 11.75 6.42 12.02
CA PRO A 23 12.89 7.11 11.43
C PRO A 23 12.62 7.54 9.97
N SER A 24 11.79 6.80 9.23
CA SER A 24 11.36 7.19 7.88
C SER A 24 10.45 8.41 7.94
N LEU A 25 10.82 9.47 7.23
CA LEU A 25 10.04 10.70 7.17
C LEU A 25 8.61 10.45 6.64
N TYR A 26 8.48 9.59 5.63
CA TYR A 26 7.19 9.29 5.02
C TYR A 26 6.26 8.57 6.01
N ILE A 27 6.74 7.52 6.67
CA ILE A 27 5.96 6.74 7.66
C ILE A 27 5.60 7.62 8.85
N ARG A 28 6.57 8.42 9.34
CA ARG A 28 6.36 9.36 10.45
C ARG A 28 5.30 10.40 10.13
N LYS A 29 5.35 11.04 8.95
CA LYS A 29 4.35 12.03 8.54
C LYS A 29 2.95 11.44 8.42
N ARG A 30 2.85 10.20 8.03
CA ARG A 30 1.58 9.47 8.02
C ARG A 30 1.04 9.27 9.44
N GLY A 31 1.87 8.81 10.38
CA GLY A 31 1.50 8.68 11.80
C GLY A 31 1.17 10.00 12.47
N GLU A 32 1.95 11.07 12.22
CA GLU A 32 1.65 12.43 12.69
C GLU A 32 0.30 12.92 12.15
N GLY A 33 -0.03 12.62 10.89
CA GLY A 33 -1.32 12.92 10.27
C GLY A 33 -2.49 12.25 10.97
N GLU A 34 -2.36 10.97 11.33
CA GLU A 34 -3.37 10.25 12.12
C GLU A 34 -3.61 10.91 13.48
N LEU A 35 -2.54 11.23 14.21
CA LEU A 35 -2.65 11.91 15.50
C LEU A 35 -3.33 13.28 15.38
N ALA A 36 -2.99 14.06 14.34
CA ALA A 36 -3.61 15.36 14.10
C ALA A 36 -5.11 15.23 13.79
N VAL A 37 -5.49 14.21 13.00
CA VAL A 37 -6.90 13.94 12.68
C VAL A 37 -7.65 13.52 13.94
N GLN A 38 -7.13 12.60 14.74
CA GLN A 38 -7.77 12.16 15.98
C GLN A 38 -7.91 13.29 17.01
N ALA A 39 -6.93 14.19 17.07
CA ALA A 39 -7.03 15.38 17.93
C ALA A 39 -8.10 16.37 17.45
N ALA A 40 -8.31 16.48 16.13
CA ALA A 40 -9.30 17.38 15.54
C ALA A 40 -10.71 16.78 15.50
N PHE A 41 -10.83 15.46 15.41
CA PHE A 41 -12.07 14.71 15.33
C PHE A 41 -11.93 13.39 16.11
N THR A 42 -12.38 13.39 17.36
CA THR A 42 -12.16 12.29 18.32
C THR A 42 -12.74 10.96 17.90
N ASP A 43 -13.81 10.97 17.10
CA ASP A 43 -14.49 9.77 16.58
C ASP A 43 -14.06 9.44 15.13
N ALA A 44 -12.91 9.98 14.69
CA ALA A 44 -12.40 9.71 13.35
C ALA A 44 -12.16 8.21 13.13
N ILE A 45 -12.57 7.75 11.96
CA ILE A 45 -12.25 6.40 11.46
C ILE A 45 -10.93 6.49 10.72
N LEU A 46 -9.96 5.69 11.13
CA LEU A 46 -8.70 5.54 10.39
C LEU A 46 -8.78 4.30 9.51
N VAL A 47 -8.51 4.45 8.23
CA VAL A 47 -8.39 3.33 7.30
C VAL A 47 -6.94 3.25 6.86
N ARG A 48 -6.28 2.16 7.19
CA ARG A 48 -4.90 1.85 6.83
C ARG A 48 -4.88 0.76 5.75
N PRO A 49 -4.94 1.12 4.47
CA PRO A 49 -4.76 0.13 3.42
C PRO A 49 -3.31 -0.35 3.36
N ALA A 50 -3.12 -1.58 2.90
CA ALA A 50 -1.84 -2.07 2.42
C ALA A 50 -1.46 -1.39 1.09
N VAL A 51 -0.48 -1.94 0.37
CA VAL A 51 -0.21 -1.49 -1.00
C VAL A 51 -1.46 -1.74 -1.84
N MET A 52 -2.04 -0.69 -2.38
CA MET A 52 -3.25 -0.80 -3.20
C MET A 52 -2.89 -1.10 -4.65
N PHE A 53 -3.74 -1.89 -5.28
CA PHE A 53 -3.72 -2.15 -6.71
C PHE A 53 -5.12 -1.93 -7.30
N GLY A 54 -5.19 -1.71 -8.62
CA GLY A 54 -6.47 -1.50 -9.30
C GLY A 54 -6.28 -1.26 -10.79
N PRO A 55 -7.37 -1.08 -11.54
CA PRO A 55 -7.30 -0.60 -12.91
C PRO A 55 -6.55 0.74 -12.94
N ASP A 56 -5.63 0.91 -13.89
CA ASP A 56 -4.81 2.12 -14.05
C ASP A 56 -3.82 2.42 -12.89
N ASP A 57 -3.57 1.46 -12.00
CA ASP A 57 -2.55 1.62 -10.94
C ASP A 57 -1.15 1.79 -11.55
N ALA A 58 -0.48 2.88 -11.14
CA ALA A 58 0.84 3.23 -11.65
C ALA A 58 1.91 2.20 -11.28
N PHE A 59 1.82 1.58 -10.09
CA PHE A 59 2.80 0.60 -9.64
C PHE A 59 2.71 -0.69 -10.45
N LEU A 60 1.52 -1.28 -10.53
CA LEU A 60 1.29 -2.52 -11.28
C LEU A 60 1.58 -2.33 -12.77
N THR A 61 1.10 -1.22 -13.36
CA THR A 61 1.37 -0.86 -14.76
C THR A 61 2.88 -0.71 -15.02
N THR A 62 3.62 -0.09 -14.11
CA THR A 62 5.07 0.04 -14.22
C THR A 62 5.75 -1.31 -14.15
N VAL A 63 5.38 -2.17 -13.20
CA VAL A 63 5.92 -3.54 -13.06
C VAL A 63 5.68 -4.33 -14.36
N ILE A 64 4.45 -4.36 -14.86
CA ILE A 64 4.10 -5.09 -16.10
C ILE A 64 4.89 -4.53 -17.30
N THR A 65 5.00 -3.21 -17.40
CA THR A 65 5.74 -2.56 -18.49
C THR A 65 7.22 -2.92 -18.45
N LEU A 66 7.84 -2.91 -17.27
CA LEU A 66 9.24 -3.32 -17.11
C LEU A 66 9.42 -4.80 -17.44
N LEU A 67 8.54 -5.66 -16.95
CA LEU A 67 8.56 -7.10 -17.23
C LEU A 67 8.42 -7.41 -18.73
N ARG A 68 7.63 -6.63 -19.46
CA ARG A 68 7.46 -6.78 -20.93
C ARG A 68 8.66 -6.28 -21.74
N ARG A 69 9.35 -5.25 -21.24
CA ARG A 69 10.45 -4.60 -21.96
C ARG A 69 11.81 -5.19 -21.66
N LEU A 70 11.99 -5.75 -20.46
CA LEU A 70 13.29 -6.22 -19.98
C LEU A 70 13.23 -7.73 -19.70
N PRO A 71 14.18 -8.52 -20.24
CA PRO A 71 14.30 -9.93 -19.90
C PRO A 71 14.79 -10.16 -18.46
N ILE A 72 15.35 -9.12 -17.85
CA ILE A 72 15.90 -9.10 -16.50
C ILE A 72 15.17 -8.06 -15.69
N TYR A 73 14.67 -8.46 -14.52
CA TYR A 73 13.98 -7.56 -13.59
C TYR A 73 14.79 -7.38 -12.31
N PRO A 74 15.26 -6.17 -11.99
CA PRO A 74 16.00 -5.90 -10.76
C PRO A 74 15.02 -5.82 -9.58
N MET A 75 15.19 -6.73 -8.61
CA MET A 75 14.36 -6.74 -7.40
C MET A 75 14.93 -5.82 -6.32
N PHE A 76 14.06 -5.29 -5.48
CA PHE A 76 14.45 -4.59 -4.25
C PHE A 76 15.01 -5.58 -3.23
N GLY A 77 16.28 -5.39 -2.85
CA GLY A 77 16.98 -6.27 -1.92
C GLY A 77 16.98 -7.72 -2.44
N ARG A 78 16.59 -8.63 -1.56
CA ARG A 78 16.46 -10.07 -1.87
C ARG A 78 15.03 -10.48 -2.22
N GLY A 79 14.11 -9.52 -2.37
CA GLY A 79 12.71 -9.80 -2.64
C GLY A 79 11.92 -10.37 -1.45
N LEU A 80 12.43 -10.23 -0.21
CA LEU A 80 11.85 -10.85 0.98
C LEU A 80 10.81 -9.97 1.70
N THR A 81 10.70 -8.70 1.36
CA THR A 81 9.71 -7.79 1.95
C THR A 81 8.31 -8.35 1.73
N ARG A 82 7.53 -8.42 2.80
CA ARG A 82 6.18 -8.98 2.74
C ARG A 82 5.16 -7.92 2.40
N LEU A 83 4.33 -8.22 1.41
CA LEU A 83 3.26 -7.38 0.91
C LEU A 83 1.94 -8.14 1.02
N GLN A 84 0.88 -7.45 1.37
CA GLN A 84 -0.48 -8.00 1.36
C GLN A 84 -1.39 -7.06 0.55
N PRO A 85 -1.24 -7.02 -0.78
CA PRO A 85 -1.88 -6.04 -1.64
C PRO A 85 -3.39 -6.06 -1.50
N ALA A 86 -4.01 -4.86 -1.48
CA ALA A 86 -5.45 -4.68 -1.38
C ALA A 86 -6.02 -4.07 -2.66
N ASP A 87 -7.17 -4.55 -3.10
CA ASP A 87 -7.90 -3.95 -4.21
C ASP A 87 -8.41 -2.55 -3.82
N VAL A 88 -8.24 -1.57 -4.70
CA VAL A 88 -8.65 -0.18 -4.44
C VAL A 88 -10.17 -0.06 -4.32
N GLU A 89 -10.94 -0.87 -5.03
CA GLU A 89 -12.41 -0.87 -4.94
C GLU A 89 -12.88 -1.44 -3.60
N ASP A 90 -12.25 -2.53 -3.12
CA ASP A 90 -12.52 -3.06 -1.79
C ASP A 90 -12.21 -2.05 -0.69
N VAL A 91 -11.10 -1.29 -0.84
CA VAL A 91 -10.75 -0.23 0.11
C VAL A 91 -11.78 0.90 0.07
N ALA A 92 -12.26 1.30 -1.12
CA ALA A 92 -13.28 2.31 -1.26
C ALA A 92 -14.62 1.85 -0.61
N GLU A 93 -14.99 0.59 -0.82
CA GLU A 93 -16.17 0.00 -0.17
C GLU A 93 -16.00 -0.06 1.34
N ALA A 94 -14.80 -0.41 1.84
CA ALA A 94 -14.50 -0.41 3.26
C ALA A 94 -14.69 0.97 3.89
N ILE A 95 -14.23 2.03 3.24
CA ILE A 95 -14.43 3.41 3.68
C ILE A 95 -15.93 3.74 3.73
N ALA A 96 -16.67 3.40 2.68
CA ALA A 96 -18.12 3.65 2.62
C ALA A 96 -18.89 2.91 3.72
N ARG A 97 -18.59 1.61 3.93
CA ARG A 97 -19.22 0.81 4.99
C ARG A 97 -18.83 1.29 6.39
N ALA A 98 -17.57 1.65 6.60
CA ALA A 98 -17.08 2.18 7.87
C ALA A 98 -17.81 3.49 8.24
N LEU A 99 -18.01 4.39 7.27
CA LEU A 99 -18.76 5.63 7.45
C LEU A 99 -20.26 5.41 7.75
N GLN A 100 -20.84 4.29 7.33
CA GLN A 100 -22.24 3.95 7.60
C GLN A 100 -22.45 3.32 9.00
N ARG A 101 -21.41 2.84 9.64
CA ARG A 101 -21.51 2.23 10.97
C ARG A 101 -21.88 3.26 12.03
N ILE A 102 -22.84 2.92 12.90
CA ILE A 102 -23.31 3.79 14.01
C ILE A 102 -22.33 3.72 15.21
N GLN A 103 -21.05 3.58 14.97
CA GLN A 103 -20.06 3.56 16.06
C GLN A 103 -19.60 5.00 16.36
N ARG A 104 -19.71 5.40 17.63
CA ARG A 104 -19.20 6.68 18.15
C ARG A 104 -17.87 6.47 18.88
N ARG A 105 -16.91 5.81 18.24
CA ARG A 105 -15.57 5.61 18.77
C ARG A 105 -14.57 5.64 17.62
N ALA A 106 -13.41 6.22 17.87
CA ALA A 106 -12.27 6.09 16.97
C ALA A 106 -11.97 4.60 16.72
N VAL A 107 -11.94 4.21 15.48
CA VAL A 107 -11.62 2.83 15.06
C VAL A 107 -10.59 2.92 13.95
N THR A 108 -9.59 2.05 14.02
CA THR A 108 -8.61 1.89 12.95
C THR A 108 -8.85 0.54 12.26
N PHE A 109 -9.05 0.56 10.95
CA PHE A 109 -9.15 -0.64 10.11
C PHE A 109 -7.87 -0.81 9.30
N GLU A 110 -7.29 -2.01 9.30
CA GLU A 110 -6.19 -2.38 8.43
C GLU A 110 -6.74 -3.20 7.26
N CYS A 111 -6.81 -2.57 6.09
CA CYS A 111 -7.42 -3.15 4.88
C CYS A 111 -6.32 -3.77 4.01
N ALA A 112 -6.23 -5.08 4.00
CA ALA A 112 -5.25 -5.84 3.23
C ALA A 112 -5.93 -7.01 2.50
N GLY A 113 -5.38 -7.40 1.36
CA GLY A 113 -5.93 -8.46 0.53
C GLY A 113 -5.84 -9.86 1.18
N PRO A 114 -6.35 -10.89 0.49
CA PRO A 114 -6.54 -12.21 1.09
C PRO A 114 -5.22 -12.98 1.25
N ARG A 115 -4.14 -12.54 0.60
CA ARG A 115 -2.87 -13.28 0.58
C ARG A 115 -1.67 -12.38 0.85
N VAL A 116 -0.75 -12.90 1.68
CA VAL A 116 0.58 -12.32 1.89
C VAL A 116 1.55 -12.90 0.88
N TYR A 117 2.30 -12.03 0.22
CA TYR A 117 3.38 -12.37 -0.71
C TYR A 117 4.71 -11.84 -0.18
N SER A 118 5.80 -12.54 -0.46
CA SER A 118 7.07 -11.84 -0.57
C SER A 118 7.07 -10.99 -1.85
N TYR A 119 7.90 -9.97 -1.92
CA TYR A 119 8.01 -9.14 -3.12
C TYR A 119 8.38 -9.98 -4.36
N GLU A 120 9.26 -10.99 -4.19
CA GLU A 120 9.59 -11.91 -5.26
C GLU A 120 8.37 -12.71 -5.74
N GLU A 121 7.59 -13.29 -4.81
CA GLU A 121 6.37 -14.03 -5.15
C GLU A 121 5.34 -13.15 -5.84
N PHE A 122 5.19 -11.90 -5.39
CA PHE A 122 4.32 -10.93 -6.04
C PHE A 122 4.73 -10.65 -7.50
N ILE A 123 6.02 -10.37 -7.75
CA ILE A 123 6.52 -10.15 -9.12
C ILE A 123 6.36 -11.40 -9.99
N ARG A 124 6.57 -12.60 -9.43
CA ARG A 124 6.35 -13.87 -10.15
C ARG A 124 4.88 -14.10 -10.47
N ALA A 125 3.97 -13.78 -9.56
CA ALA A 125 2.53 -13.88 -9.79
C ALA A 125 2.09 -12.93 -10.92
N VAL A 126 2.50 -11.67 -10.88
CA VAL A 126 2.23 -10.68 -11.93
C VAL A 126 2.81 -11.13 -13.28
N ALA A 127 4.04 -11.63 -13.29
CA ALA A 127 4.68 -12.12 -14.53
C ALA A 127 3.94 -13.34 -15.10
N HIS A 128 3.50 -14.26 -14.25
CA HIS A 128 2.76 -15.46 -14.63
C HIS A 128 1.43 -15.10 -15.33
N GLU A 129 0.63 -14.23 -14.72
CA GLU A 129 -0.65 -13.80 -15.32
C GLU A 129 -0.43 -13.00 -16.63
N ALA A 130 0.68 -12.26 -16.74
CA ALA A 130 1.07 -11.58 -17.97
C ALA A 130 1.70 -12.51 -19.04
N GLY A 131 1.84 -13.82 -18.77
CA GLY A 131 2.47 -14.80 -19.68
C GLY A 131 3.97 -14.61 -19.84
N LEU A 132 4.67 -14.00 -18.86
CA LEU A 132 6.07 -13.64 -18.91
C LEU A 132 6.92 -14.52 -17.97
N LYS A 133 8.19 -14.71 -18.31
CA LYS A 133 9.16 -15.47 -17.51
C LYS A 133 10.47 -14.66 -17.32
N PRO A 134 10.44 -13.59 -16.53
CA PRO A 134 11.62 -12.74 -16.33
C PRO A 134 12.67 -13.46 -15.48
N ILE A 135 13.93 -13.08 -15.69
CA ILE A 135 15.03 -13.42 -14.78
C ILE A 135 15.04 -12.36 -13.68
N LEU A 136 14.71 -12.78 -12.45
CA LEU A 136 14.72 -11.89 -11.30
C LEU A 136 16.12 -11.81 -10.70
N ILE A 137 16.68 -10.60 -10.59
CA ILE A 137 18.03 -10.39 -10.03
C ILE A 137 17.91 -9.58 -8.73
N PRO A 138 18.35 -10.12 -7.59
CA PRO A 138 18.37 -9.38 -6.33
C PRO A 138 19.40 -8.25 -6.40
N LEU A 139 18.94 -7.02 -6.15
CA LEU A 139 19.79 -5.84 -6.15
C LEU A 139 19.82 -5.25 -4.73
N PRO A 140 21.00 -5.19 -4.06
CA PRO A 140 21.10 -4.66 -2.70
C PRO A 140 20.55 -3.22 -2.58
N PHE A 141 19.92 -2.90 -1.45
CA PHE A 141 19.38 -1.56 -1.22
C PHE A 141 20.42 -0.43 -1.33
N ALA A 142 21.69 -0.71 -0.98
CA ALA A 142 22.76 0.26 -1.16
C ALA A 142 22.93 0.69 -2.64
N VAL A 143 22.75 -0.25 -3.58
CA VAL A 143 22.79 0.04 -5.03
C VAL A 143 21.56 0.86 -5.43
N TRP A 144 20.38 0.51 -4.91
CA TRP A 144 19.16 1.30 -5.14
C TRP A 144 19.32 2.74 -4.65
N HIS A 145 19.89 2.96 -3.47
CA HIS A 145 20.15 4.30 -2.94
C HIS A 145 21.12 5.10 -3.83
N ALA A 146 22.16 4.45 -4.37
CA ALA A 146 23.09 5.10 -5.29
C ALA A 146 22.41 5.47 -6.62
N LEU A 147 21.57 4.55 -7.17
CA LEU A 147 20.80 4.81 -8.39
C LEU A 147 19.81 5.95 -8.23
N ILE A 148 19.14 6.04 -7.07
CA ILE A 148 18.19 7.11 -6.78
C ILE A 148 18.91 8.45 -6.68
N TRP A 149 20.06 8.49 -6.02
CA TRP A 149 20.85 9.73 -5.92
C TRP A 149 21.18 10.30 -7.31
N ILE A 150 21.44 9.44 -8.29
CA ILE A 150 21.65 9.84 -9.69
C ILE A 150 20.31 10.22 -10.33
N ALA A 151 19.25 9.44 -10.09
CA ALA A 151 17.94 9.66 -10.71
C ALA A 151 17.26 10.96 -10.20
N GLU A 152 17.51 11.37 -8.96
CA GLU A 152 17.03 12.65 -8.40
C GLU A 152 17.58 13.89 -9.14
N MET A 153 18.62 13.73 -9.96
CA MET A 153 19.10 14.79 -10.86
C MET A 153 18.21 14.97 -12.10
N LEU A 154 17.27 14.04 -12.37
CA LEU A 154 16.33 14.11 -13.47
C LEU A 154 15.06 14.88 -13.06
N PRO A 155 14.41 15.61 -14.00
CA PRO A 155 13.18 16.35 -13.70
C PRO A 155 11.99 15.46 -13.26
N SER A 156 12.01 14.17 -13.62
CA SER A 156 10.97 13.18 -13.27
C SER A 156 11.66 11.83 -13.00
N PRO A 157 12.13 11.60 -11.77
CA PRO A 157 12.81 10.36 -11.44
C PRO A 157 11.83 9.18 -11.52
N PRO A 158 12.23 8.07 -12.19
CA PRO A 158 11.36 6.89 -12.36
C PRO A 158 11.09 6.14 -11.05
N ILE A 159 11.94 6.34 -10.06
CA ILE A 159 11.84 5.77 -8.71
C ILE A 159 12.27 6.82 -7.70
N THR A 160 11.51 6.94 -6.60
CA THR A 160 11.79 7.89 -5.54
C THR A 160 12.41 7.21 -4.32
N ARG A 161 13.11 7.98 -3.48
CA ARG A 161 13.67 7.50 -2.21
C ARG A 161 12.59 6.88 -1.31
N ASN A 162 11.42 7.52 -1.21
CA ASN A 162 10.31 7.02 -0.41
C ASN A 162 9.83 5.64 -0.87
N GLN A 163 9.79 5.39 -2.18
CA GLN A 163 9.42 4.08 -2.71
C GLN A 163 10.41 2.98 -2.30
N VAL A 164 11.71 3.28 -2.33
CA VAL A 164 12.74 2.32 -1.90
C VAL A 164 12.72 2.11 -0.38
N GLU A 165 12.45 3.15 0.41
CA GLU A 165 12.28 3.01 1.86
C GLU A 165 11.07 2.12 2.19
N LEU A 166 9.94 2.32 1.50
CA LEU A 166 8.75 1.49 1.68
C LEU A 166 8.98 0.02 1.33
N MET A 167 9.84 -0.26 0.33
CA MET A 167 10.19 -1.63 -0.02
C MET A 167 11.12 -2.31 1.01
N GLN A 168 11.50 -1.63 2.08
CA GLN A 168 12.25 -2.21 3.20
C GLN A 168 11.35 -2.55 4.40
N VAL A 169 10.07 -2.21 4.34
CA VAL A 169 9.12 -2.40 5.44
C VAL A 169 7.98 -3.30 4.99
N ASP A 170 7.69 -4.31 5.80
CA ASP A 170 6.55 -5.19 5.55
C ASP A 170 5.23 -4.39 5.64
N THR A 171 4.33 -4.60 4.67
CA THR A 171 3.00 -4.01 4.61
C THR A 171 1.94 -5.11 4.70
N VAL A 172 1.84 -5.71 5.89
CA VAL A 172 0.95 -6.82 6.22
C VAL A 172 0.05 -6.38 7.36
N ALA A 173 -1.25 -6.67 7.25
CA ALA A 173 -2.21 -6.35 8.31
C ALA A 173 -1.91 -7.14 9.58
N SER A 174 -2.11 -6.49 10.73
CA SER A 174 -2.00 -7.14 12.03
C SER A 174 -3.26 -7.99 12.30
N PRO A 175 -3.11 -9.25 12.72
CA PRO A 175 -4.26 -10.08 13.08
C PRO A 175 -5.09 -9.53 14.27
N ALA A 176 -4.52 -8.59 15.04
CA ALA A 176 -5.20 -7.96 16.16
C ALA A 176 -6.04 -6.73 15.76
N MET A 177 -5.92 -6.28 14.52
CA MET A 177 -6.65 -5.10 14.03
C MET A 177 -7.85 -5.52 13.17
N PRO A 178 -9.01 -4.85 13.30
CA PRO A 178 -10.13 -5.10 12.41
C PRO A 178 -9.78 -4.73 10.98
N GLY A 179 -10.36 -5.44 10.02
CA GLY A 179 -10.11 -5.26 8.60
C GLY A 179 -11.36 -5.40 7.74
N PHE A 180 -11.22 -5.98 6.56
CA PHE A 180 -12.32 -6.20 5.62
C PHE A 180 -13.41 -7.11 6.17
N GLU A 181 -13.05 -8.17 6.91
CA GLU A 181 -14.01 -9.14 7.45
C GLU A 181 -15.01 -8.47 8.39
N GLU A 182 -14.56 -7.59 9.29
CA GLU A 182 -15.43 -6.86 10.22
C GLU A 182 -16.35 -5.88 9.50
N LEU A 183 -16.01 -5.49 8.28
CA LEU A 183 -16.84 -4.68 7.40
C LEU A 183 -17.74 -5.53 6.49
N GLY A 184 -17.65 -6.87 6.58
CA GLY A 184 -18.41 -7.79 5.75
C GLY A 184 -17.98 -7.79 4.28
N ILE A 185 -16.69 -7.52 4.02
CA ILE A 185 -16.09 -7.49 2.69
C ILE A 185 -15.20 -8.72 2.54
N SER A 186 -15.37 -9.45 1.45
CA SER A 186 -14.47 -10.51 1.02
C SER A 186 -13.49 -9.92 0.01
N PRO A 187 -12.21 -9.69 0.38
CA PRO A 187 -11.29 -8.96 -0.48
C PRO A 187 -10.91 -9.74 -1.73
N HIS A 188 -10.80 -9.04 -2.86
CA HIS A 188 -10.34 -9.57 -4.13
C HIS A 188 -8.82 -9.82 -4.11
N SER A 189 -8.38 -10.82 -4.88
CA SER A 189 -6.96 -11.12 -5.06
C SER A 189 -6.36 -10.34 -6.23
N VAL A 190 -5.03 -10.19 -6.21
CA VAL A 190 -4.30 -9.58 -7.34
C VAL A 190 -4.51 -10.39 -8.62
N GLU A 191 -4.56 -11.72 -8.50
CA GLU A 191 -4.78 -12.62 -9.61
C GLU A 191 -6.14 -12.42 -10.27
N ASP A 192 -7.18 -12.10 -9.47
CA ASP A 192 -8.53 -11.84 -10.01
C ASP A 192 -8.54 -10.59 -10.90
N LEU A 193 -7.87 -9.52 -10.48
CA LEU A 193 -7.74 -8.32 -11.29
C LEU A 193 -6.92 -8.57 -12.57
N LEU A 194 -5.77 -9.22 -12.43
CA LEU A 194 -4.87 -9.46 -13.57
C LEU A 194 -5.52 -10.31 -14.67
N ARG A 195 -6.45 -11.21 -14.33
CA ARG A 195 -7.21 -11.98 -15.31
C ARG A 195 -8.26 -11.15 -16.06
N GLN A 196 -8.63 -10.00 -15.52
CA GLN A 196 -9.61 -9.09 -16.14
C GLN A 196 -8.95 -8.06 -17.05
N MET A 197 -7.63 -7.88 -16.96
CA MET A 197 -6.82 -6.96 -17.77
C MET A 197 -6.30 -7.64 -19.06
#